data_9d023d5d66c13bf64457ffb38e1a3ee4
#
_entry.id   9d023d5d66c13bf64457ffb38e1a3ee4
#
_cell.length_a   1.000
_cell.length_b   1.000
_cell.length_c   1.000
_cell.angle_alpha   90.00
_cell.angle_beta   90.00
_cell.angle_gamma   90.00
#
_symmetry.space_group_name_H-M   'P 1'
#
loop_
_entity.id
_entity.type
_entity.pdbx_description
1 polymer ?
#
loop_
_entity_poly.entity_id
_entity_poly.type
_entity_poly.pdbx_seq_one_letter_code
_entity_poly.pdbx_strand_id
1 'polypeptide(L)'
;MRILLALILFGAAAAAAEPPIAIAIHGGAGTIERSKLGAEQEAAITAELNAALDAGHAVLEGGGDALDAVTAVVTRLENSPHFNAGKGAVFTADGTNELDASIMDGATQRAGAVAGLTRIKNPVLLARAVMEKSVHVMMIGAGAERFGKEVGIEFVEPDYFRTEARWQEYLEKKEAAQKRVAAPPTNYFGTVGAVALDRSGHLAAATSTGGMVLKRYGRVGDVPIIGAGTWADDRCAVSATGWGEYFIRLNVAHDICARMRYSGASLAEAADEVVMKRVPALGGNGGVIAIDARGNVRLPFNTSGMYRGFVDASGKREVAIFREP
;
A
#
# COMPACT_ATOMS: atom_id res chain seq x y z
N MET A 1 62.87 4.91 -44.99
CA MET A 1 61.95 3.88 -44.53
C MET A 1 61.31 4.41 -43.24
N ARG A 2 60.10 5.03 -43.33
CA ARG A 2 59.33 5.59 -42.15
C ARG A 2 58.36 4.60 -41.74
N ILE A 3 58.51 4.06 -40.50
CA ILE A 3 57.58 3.15 -39.88
C ILE A 3 56.46 3.98 -39.19
N LEU A 4 55.23 3.87 -39.69
CA LEU A 4 54.03 4.46 -39.11
C LEU A 4 53.56 3.54 -38.01
N LEU A 5 53.65 3.99 -36.75
CA LEU A 5 53.09 3.27 -35.60
C LEU A 5 51.60 3.66 -35.47
N ALA A 6 50.69 2.76 -35.80
CA ALA A 6 49.27 2.96 -35.59
C ALA A 6 48.92 2.65 -34.12
N LEU A 7 48.55 3.68 -33.35
CA LEU A 7 48.02 3.55 -32.01
C LEU A 7 46.54 3.10 -32.10
N ILE A 8 46.22 1.85 -31.75
CA ILE A 8 44.86 1.38 -31.61
C ILE A 8 44.39 1.77 -30.20
N LEU A 9 43.55 2.80 -30.12
CA LEU A 9 42.82 3.16 -28.90
C LEU A 9 41.67 2.16 -28.71
N PHE A 10 41.82 1.23 -27.78
CA PHE A 10 40.72 0.46 -27.25
C PHE A 10 39.91 1.37 -26.30
N GLY A 11 38.81 1.92 -26.80
CA GLY A 11 37.81 2.57 -25.98
C GLY A 11 37.07 1.49 -25.20
N ALA A 12 37.33 1.37 -23.87
CA ALA A 12 36.45 0.63 -22.99
C ALA A 12 35.10 1.35 -22.95
N ALA A 13 34.08 0.79 -23.59
CA ALA A 13 32.71 1.22 -23.38
C ALA A 13 32.38 0.94 -21.91
N ALA A 14 32.28 1.98 -21.09
CA ALA A 14 31.70 1.86 -19.76
C ALA A 14 30.28 1.33 -19.95
N ALA A 15 29.98 0.15 -19.44
CA ALA A 15 28.61 -0.35 -19.39
C ALA A 15 27.79 0.69 -18.62
N ALA A 16 26.80 1.28 -19.27
CA ALA A 16 25.89 2.19 -18.60
C ALA A 16 25.23 1.39 -17.46
N ALA A 17 25.28 1.94 -16.24
CA ALA A 17 24.57 1.33 -15.11
C ALA A 17 23.09 1.15 -15.48
N GLU A 18 22.54 0.00 -15.18
CA GLU A 18 21.11 -0.23 -15.40
C GLU A 18 20.30 0.79 -14.59
N PRO A 19 19.18 1.29 -15.17
CA PRO A 19 18.31 2.19 -14.42
C PRO A 19 17.83 1.55 -13.11
N PRO A 20 17.77 2.32 -12.02
CA PRO A 20 17.42 1.77 -10.71
C PRO A 20 15.99 1.26 -10.69
N ILE A 21 15.77 0.16 -9.98
CA ILE A 21 14.44 -0.31 -9.58
C ILE A 21 14.33 -0.24 -8.06
N ALA A 22 13.13 0.00 -7.55
CA ALA A 22 12.88 -0.04 -6.12
C ALA A 22 11.43 -0.41 -5.84
N ILE A 23 11.18 -1.05 -4.70
CA ILE A 23 9.84 -1.42 -4.25
C ILE A 23 9.75 -1.33 -2.75
N ALA A 24 8.63 -0.82 -2.24
CA ALA A 24 8.30 -0.90 -0.83
C ALA A 24 6.86 -1.38 -0.63
N ILE A 25 6.64 -2.14 0.45
CA ILE A 25 5.35 -2.73 0.78
C ILE A 25 4.99 -2.46 2.24
N HIS A 26 3.69 -2.43 2.54
CA HIS A 26 3.19 -2.51 3.91
C HIS A 26 2.02 -3.48 4.03
N GLY A 27 1.91 -4.09 5.21
CA GLY A 27 0.79 -4.92 5.65
C GLY A 27 -0.04 -4.26 6.75
N GLY A 28 0.17 -2.95 6.97
CA GLY A 28 -0.57 -2.16 7.95
C GLY A 28 0.27 -1.62 9.10
N ALA A 29 -0.17 -0.46 9.64
CA ALA A 29 0.36 0.14 10.85
C ALA A 29 -0.69 0.11 11.97
N GLY A 30 -0.25 -0.02 13.23
CA GLY A 30 -1.16 -0.05 14.36
C GLY A 30 -0.47 -0.34 15.69
N THR A 31 -1.28 -0.72 16.70
CA THR A 31 -0.77 -1.18 18.00
C THR A 31 -0.27 -2.62 17.87
N ILE A 32 0.93 -2.76 17.30
CA ILE A 32 1.60 -4.04 17.08
C ILE A 32 2.72 -4.15 18.12
N GLU A 33 2.42 -4.85 19.22
CA GLU A 33 3.33 -5.03 20.34
C GLU A 33 3.96 -6.42 20.26
N ARG A 34 5.29 -6.50 20.38
CA ARG A 34 6.03 -7.78 20.37
C ARG A 34 5.54 -8.76 21.44
N SER A 35 5.12 -8.27 22.59
CA SER A 35 4.58 -9.08 23.69
C SER A 35 3.23 -9.74 23.38
N LYS A 36 2.51 -9.26 22.35
CA LYS A 36 1.19 -9.76 21.96
C LYS A 36 1.22 -10.59 20.68
N LEU A 37 2.33 -10.58 19.96
CA LEU A 37 2.51 -11.34 18.73
C LEU A 37 3.31 -12.62 19.05
N GLY A 38 2.67 -13.78 18.96
CA GLY A 38 3.34 -15.05 19.17
C GLY A 38 4.42 -15.32 18.12
N ALA A 39 5.48 -16.04 18.48
CA ALA A 39 6.61 -16.30 17.57
C ALA A 39 6.20 -16.97 16.25
N GLU A 40 5.25 -17.89 16.28
CA GLU A 40 4.70 -18.56 15.10
C GLU A 40 3.98 -17.55 14.17
N GLN A 41 3.16 -16.67 14.74
CA GLN A 41 2.44 -15.63 14.00
C GLN A 41 3.42 -14.59 13.42
N GLU A 42 4.45 -14.19 14.19
CA GLU A 42 5.52 -13.29 13.71
C GLU A 42 6.25 -13.91 12.51
N ALA A 43 6.60 -15.20 12.60
CA ALA A 43 7.25 -15.93 11.52
C ALA A 43 6.35 -16.03 10.27
N ALA A 44 5.07 -16.36 10.42
CA ALA A 44 4.12 -16.45 9.32
C ALA A 44 3.92 -15.11 8.61
N ILE A 45 3.74 -14.02 9.35
CA ILE A 45 3.60 -12.68 8.80
C ILE A 45 4.89 -12.25 8.07
N THR A 46 6.05 -12.51 8.68
CA THR A 46 7.35 -12.18 8.07
C THR A 46 7.58 -12.96 6.77
N ALA A 47 7.20 -14.24 6.74
CA ALA A 47 7.27 -15.05 5.52
C ALA A 47 6.36 -14.50 4.41
N GLU A 48 5.15 -14.09 4.76
CA GLU A 48 4.19 -13.53 3.79
C GLU A 48 4.64 -12.16 3.25
N LEU A 49 5.19 -11.29 4.10
CA LEU A 49 5.78 -10.02 3.67
C LEU A 49 6.96 -10.24 2.72
N ASN A 50 7.85 -11.20 3.03
CA ASN A 50 8.95 -11.56 2.13
C ASN A 50 8.43 -12.05 0.79
N ALA A 51 7.47 -12.95 0.79
CA ALA A 51 6.92 -13.51 -0.44
C ALA A 51 6.15 -12.47 -1.28
N ALA A 52 5.49 -11.49 -0.64
CA ALA A 52 4.86 -10.38 -1.34
C ALA A 52 5.91 -9.44 -1.96
N LEU A 53 6.97 -9.14 -1.20
CA LEU A 53 8.08 -8.31 -1.68
C LEU A 53 8.81 -8.98 -2.86
N ASP A 54 9.05 -10.31 -2.78
CA ASP A 54 9.64 -11.10 -3.87
C ASP A 54 8.78 -11.06 -5.13
N ALA A 55 7.45 -11.19 -4.99
CA ALA A 55 6.55 -11.19 -6.13
C ALA A 55 6.61 -9.87 -6.91
N GLY A 56 6.62 -8.72 -6.22
CA GLY A 56 6.74 -7.42 -6.89
C GLY A 56 8.14 -7.14 -7.42
N HIS A 57 9.17 -7.49 -6.66
CA HIS A 57 10.56 -7.30 -7.07
C HIS A 57 10.91 -8.11 -8.32
N ALA A 58 10.44 -9.38 -8.40
CA ALA A 58 10.64 -10.23 -9.58
C ALA A 58 10.02 -9.64 -10.86
N VAL A 59 8.88 -8.93 -10.76
CA VAL A 59 8.30 -8.21 -11.90
C VAL A 59 9.27 -7.14 -12.40
N LEU A 60 9.83 -6.32 -11.49
CA LEU A 60 10.78 -5.25 -11.85
C LEU A 60 12.10 -5.79 -12.38
N GLU A 61 12.65 -6.86 -11.78
CA GLU A 61 13.86 -7.53 -12.26
C GLU A 61 13.67 -8.11 -13.66
N GLY A 62 12.49 -8.65 -13.93
CA GLY A 62 12.09 -9.16 -15.25
C GLY A 62 11.83 -8.08 -16.31
N GLY A 63 11.98 -6.78 -15.95
CA GLY A 63 11.72 -5.66 -16.85
C GLY A 63 10.24 -5.28 -16.97
N GLY A 64 9.38 -5.78 -16.09
CA GLY A 64 7.97 -5.36 -15.99
C GLY A 64 7.83 -3.95 -15.41
N ASP A 65 6.65 -3.35 -15.57
CA ASP A 65 6.38 -2.00 -15.12
C ASP A 65 6.03 -1.90 -13.62
N ALA A 66 6.13 -0.69 -13.07
CA ALA A 66 5.82 -0.42 -11.68
C ALA A 66 4.36 -0.73 -11.32
N LEU A 67 3.43 -0.54 -12.26
CA LEU A 67 2.01 -0.81 -12.08
C LEU A 67 1.75 -2.31 -11.90
N ASP A 68 2.42 -3.15 -12.68
CA ASP A 68 2.34 -4.61 -12.55
C ASP A 68 2.96 -5.09 -11.25
N ALA A 69 4.09 -4.50 -10.83
CA ALA A 69 4.75 -4.83 -9.58
C ALA A 69 3.87 -4.55 -8.34
N VAL A 70 3.27 -3.35 -8.25
CA VAL A 70 2.37 -3.03 -7.12
C VAL A 70 1.09 -3.87 -7.15
N THR A 71 0.58 -4.21 -8.35
CA THR A 71 -0.58 -5.08 -8.51
C THR A 71 -0.27 -6.50 -8.00
N ALA A 72 0.89 -7.07 -8.36
CA ALA A 72 1.31 -8.40 -7.90
C ALA A 72 1.42 -8.47 -6.38
N VAL A 73 2.05 -7.46 -5.75
CA VAL A 73 2.18 -7.36 -4.29
C VAL A 73 0.81 -7.30 -3.62
N VAL A 74 -0.02 -6.33 -4.01
CA VAL A 74 -1.29 -6.09 -3.31
C VAL A 74 -2.25 -7.27 -3.51
N THR A 75 -2.30 -7.87 -4.70
CA THR A 75 -3.08 -9.10 -4.96
C THR A 75 -2.66 -10.24 -4.03
N ARG A 76 -1.34 -10.42 -3.81
CA ARG A 76 -0.84 -11.43 -2.90
C ARG A 76 -1.27 -11.14 -1.46
N LEU A 77 -1.12 -9.90 -0.99
CA LEU A 77 -1.50 -9.50 0.36
C LEU A 77 -3.02 -9.58 0.59
N GLU A 78 -3.85 -9.30 -0.42
CA GLU A 78 -5.30 -9.50 -0.38
C GLU A 78 -5.70 -10.98 -0.25
N ASN A 79 -4.90 -11.91 -0.78
CA ASN A 79 -5.13 -13.35 -0.68
C ASN A 79 -4.66 -13.93 0.67
N SER A 80 -3.93 -13.16 1.47
CA SER A 80 -3.42 -13.57 2.78
C SER A 80 -4.42 -13.34 3.90
N PRO A 81 -4.63 -14.29 4.82
CA PRO A 81 -5.51 -14.11 5.98
C PRO A 81 -4.89 -13.22 7.07
N HIS A 82 -3.61 -12.85 6.95
CA HIS A 82 -2.89 -12.15 8.01
C HIS A 82 -3.11 -10.63 8.02
N PHE A 83 -3.52 -10.04 6.89
CA PHE A 83 -3.64 -8.60 6.73
C PHE A 83 -5.10 -8.16 6.58
N ASN A 84 -5.40 -6.91 6.91
CA ASN A 84 -6.74 -6.33 6.77
C ASN A 84 -7.00 -5.86 5.33
N ALA A 85 -7.06 -6.80 4.40
CA ALA A 85 -7.45 -6.58 3.01
C ALA A 85 -7.90 -7.93 2.44
N GLY A 86 -8.83 -7.93 1.48
CA GLY A 86 -9.31 -9.17 0.86
C GLY A 86 -9.70 -10.22 1.90
N LYS A 87 -9.06 -11.40 1.86
CA LYS A 87 -9.37 -12.56 2.71
C LYS A 87 -9.25 -12.30 4.21
N GLY A 88 -8.38 -11.40 4.65
CA GLY A 88 -8.16 -11.07 6.06
C GLY A 88 -8.88 -9.79 6.50
N ALA A 89 -9.85 -9.29 5.73
CA ALA A 89 -10.56 -8.05 6.01
C ALA A 89 -11.34 -8.12 7.33
N VAL A 90 -11.37 -7.00 8.05
CA VAL A 90 -12.16 -6.82 9.28
C VAL A 90 -13.66 -6.76 8.98
N PHE A 91 -14.47 -6.95 10.01
CA PHE A 91 -15.92 -6.91 9.91
C PHE A 91 -16.50 -5.53 10.22
N THR A 92 -17.56 -5.16 9.48
CA THR A 92 -18.44 -4.02 9.78
C THR A 92 -19.23 -4.26 11.08
N ALA A 93 -19.91 -3.26 11.58
CA ALA A 93 -20.79 -3.41 12.75
C ALA A 93 -21.92 -4.44 12.54
N ASP A 94 -22.30 -4.66 11.29
CA ASP A 94 -23.37 -5.62 10.89
C ASP A 94 -22.82 -7.04 10.70
N GLY A 95 -21.50 -7.25 10.87
CA GLY A 95 -20.88 -8.58 10.75
C GLY A 95 -20.64 -9.01 9.31
N THR A 96 -20.49 -8.07 8.39
CA THR A 96 -20.15 -8.27 6.98
C THR A 96 -18.75 -7.72 6.69
N ASN A 97 -18.15 -8.09 5.55
CA ASN A 97 -16.93 -7.49 5.05
C ASN A 97 -17.25 -6.51 3.91
N GLU A 98 -16.63 -5.34 3.94
CA GLU A 98 -16.67 -4.35 2.87
C GLU A 98 -15.24 -3.92 2.55
N LEU A 99 -14.88 -3.99 1.27
CA LEU A 99 -13.52 -3.84 0.79
C LEU A 99 -13.37 -2.58 -0.06
N ASP A 100 -12.23 -1.91 0.12
CA ASP A 100 -11.86 -0.70 -0.61
C ASP A 100 -10.45 -0.87 -1.19
N ALA A 101 -10.19 -0.33 -2.39
CA ALA A 101 -8.86 -0.32 -2.99
C ALA A 101 -8.68 0.85 -3.95
N SER A 102 -7.41 1.21 -4.18
CA SER A 102 -7.04 2.14 -5.25
C SER A 102 -5.66 1.81 -5.81
N ILE A 103 -5.43 2.28 -7.03
CA ILE A 103 -4.17 2.18 -7.75
C ILE A 103 -3.95 3.45 -8.57
N MET A 104 -2.69 3.88 -8.71
CA MET A 104 -2.33 5.05 -9.49
C MET A 104 -1.03 4.83 -10.25
N ASP A 105 -1.03 5.20 -11.53
CA ASP A 105 0.13 5.27 -12.42
C ASP A 105 0.70 6.68 -12.38
N GLY A 106 1.94 6.81 -11.91
CA GLY A 106 2.62 8.10 -11.78
C GLY A 106 3.06 8.70 -13.11
N ALA A 107 3.29 7.87 -14.13
CA ALA A 107 3.72 8.35 -15.44
C ALA A 107 2.58 9.09 -16.18
N THR A 108 1.36 8.60 -16.09
CA THR A 108 0.19 9.16 -16.78
C THR A 108 -0.76 9.90 -15.84
N GLN A 109 -0.58 9.77 -14.54
CA GLN A 109 -1.49 10.21 -13.48
C GLN A 109 -2.90 9.61 -13.58
N ARG A 110 -3.06 8.51 -14.32
CA ARG A 110 -4.30 7.74 -14.33
C ARG A 110 -4.45 7.00 -13.01
N ALA A 111 -5.66 6.95 -12.51
CA ALA A 111 -5.97 6.27 -11.26
C ALA A 111 -7.30 5.51 -11.36
N GLY A 112 -7.42 4.48 -10.53
CA GLY A 112 -8.66 3.75 -10.36
C GLY A 112 -8.88 3.44 -8.88
N ALA A 113 -10.13 3.54 -8.44
CA ALA A 113 -10.52 3.32 -7.07
C ALA A 113 -11.88 2.61 -6.97
N VAL A 114 -12.02 1.79 -5.95
CA VAL A 114 -13.27 1.08 -5.62
C VAL A 114 -13.51 1.09 -4.12
N ALA A 115 -14.78 1.15 -3.70
CA ALA A 115 -15.14 1.08 -2.30
C ALA A 115 -16.46 0.33 -2.06
N GLY A 116 -16.60 -0.22 -0.85
CA GLY A 116 -17.82 -0.92 -0.42
C GLY A 116 -18.09 -2.20 -1.20
N LEU A 117 -17.05 -2.94 -1.59
CA LEU A 117 -17.17 -4.21 -2.30
C LEU A 117 -17.40 -5.35 -1.32
N THR A 118 -18.24 -6.31 -1.70
CA THR A 118 -18.62 -7.44 -0.84
C THR A 118 -18.34 -8.81 -1.43
N ARG A 119 -18.05 -8.88 -2.75
CA ARG A 119 -17.89 -10.14 -3.48
C ARG A 119 -16.69 -10.19 -4.42
N ILE A 120 -15.92 -9.13 -4.52
CA ILE A 120 -14.72 -9.09 -5.37
C ILE A 120 -13.54 -9.69 -4.61
N LYS A 121 -12.97 -10.79 -5.14
CA LYS A 121 -11.85 -11.49 -4.50
C LYS A 121 -10.65 -10.58 -4.27
N ASN A 122 -10.25 -9.84 -5.30
CA ASN A 122 -9.12 -8.94 -5.28
C ASN A 122 -9.55 -7.51 -5.69
N PRO A 123 -9.90 -6.66 -4.72
CA PRO A 123 -10.30 -5.26 -4.98
C PRO A 123 -9.32 -4.46 -5.83
N VAL A 124 -8.01 -4.66 -5.66
CA VAL A 124 -7.00 -3.93 -6.43
C VAL A 124 -7.09 -4.21 -7.94
N LEU A 125 -7.47 -5.44 -8.33
CA LEU A 125 -7.66 -5.79 -9.74
C LEU A 125 -8.87 -5.06 -10.35
N LEU A 126 -9.94 -4.88 -9.57
CA LEU A 126 -11.09 -4.08 -10.01
C LEU A 126 -10.74 -2.59 -10.07
N ALA A 127 -9.98 -2.06 -9.08
CA ALA A 127 -9.50 -0.68 -9.11
C ALA A 127 -8.64 -0.43 -10.38
N ARG A 128 -7.75 -1.36 -10.71
CA ARG A 128 -6.95 -1.32 -11.95
C ARG A 128 -7.84 -1.36 -13.20
N ALA A 129 -8.85 -2.22 -13.22
CA ALA A 129 -9.80 -2.29 -14.34
C ALA A 129 -10.61 -1.00 -14.50
N VAL A 130 -10.99 -0.33 -13.40
CA VAL A 130 -11.63 1.01 -13.45
C VAL A 130 -10.71 2.00 -14.15
N MET A 131 -9.43 2.04 -13.80
CA MET A 131 -8.43 2.92 -14.41
C MET A 131 -8.21 2.63 -15.90
N GLU A 132 -8.10 1.34 -16.28
CA GLU A 132 -7.69 0.94 -17.62
C GLU A 132 -8.84 0.85 -18.62
N LYS A 133 -10.03 0.43 -18.17
CA LYS A 133 -11.16 0.03 -19.01
C LYS A 133 -12.40 0.93 -18.88
N SER A 134 -12.30 2.06 -18.14
CA SER A 134 -13.39 3.00 -18.01
C SER A 134 -12.92 4.46 -18.13
N VAL A 135 -13.87 5.38 -18.23
CA VAL A 135 -13.60 6.83 -18.18
C VAL A 135 -13.65 7.37 -16.75
N HIS A 136 -14.00 6.52 -15.79
CA HIS A 136 -14.17 6.90 -14.39
C HIS A 136 -12.90 6.67 -13.60
N VAL A 137 -12.73 7.42 -12.52
CA VAL A 137 -11.65 7.19 -11.55
C VAL A 137 -12.14 6.33 -10.38
N MET A 138 -13.42 6.44 -9.99
CA MET A 138 -13.92 5.72 -8.81
C MET A 138 -15.31 5.15 -9.06
N MET A 139 -15.52 3.90 -8.62
CA MET A 139 -16.81 3.21 -8.59
C MET A 139 -17.06 2.59 -7.22
N ILE A 140 -18.33 2.47 -6.79
CA ILE A 140 -18.67 1.94 -5.46
C ILE A 140 -19.74 0.85 -5.48
N GLY A 141 -19.69 -0.05 -4.49
CA GLY A 141 -20.75 -1.02 -4.16
C GLY A 141 -21.20 -1.85 -5.36
N ALA A 142 -22.51 -2.09 -5.44
CA ALA A 142 -23.11 -2.93 -6.48
C ALA A 142 -22.85 -2.43 -7.92
N GLY A 143 -22.62 -1.11 -8.09
CA GLY A 143 -22.26 -0.53 -9.39
C GLY A 143 -20.87 -0.97 -9.83
N ALA A 144 -19.89 -0.89 -8.92
CA ALA A 144 -18.53 -1.38 -9.16
C ALA A 144 -18.50 -2.89 -9.41
N GLU A 145 -19.28 -3.66 -8.66
CA GLU A 145 -19.37 -5.11 -8.86
C GLU A 145 -19.99 -5.49 -10.22
N ARG A 146 -21.03 -4.76 -10.69
CA ARG A 146 -21.56 -4.97 -12.06
C ARG A 146 -20.50 -4.72 -13.12
N PHE A 147 -19.76 -3.61 -13.01
CA PHE A 147 -18.63 -3.35 -13.91
C PHE A 147 -17.57 -4.45 -13.83
N GLY A 148 -17.23 -4.92 -12.61
CA GLY A 148 -16.32 -6.03 -12.40
C GLY A 148 -16.74 -7.30 -13.15
N LYS A 149 -18.04 -7.63 -13.15
CA LYS A 149 -18.58 -8.75 -13.89
C LYS A 149 -18.43 -8.59 -15.41
N GLU A 150 -18.69 -7.38 -15.91
CA GLU A 150 -18.58 -7.07 -17.35
C GLU A 150 -17.13 -7.18 -17.85
N VAL A 151 -16.14 -6.85 -17.02
CA VAL A 151 -14.72 -6.88 -17.38
C VAL A 151 -13.98 -8.16 -16.94
N GLY A 152 -14.71 -9.15 -16.38
CA GLY A 152 -14.19 -10.48 -16.06
C GLY A 152 -13.40 -10.58 -14.76
N ILE A 153 -13.67 -9.74 -13.76
CA ILE A 153 -13.06 -9.83 -12.42
C ILE A 153 -13.62 -11.05 -11.67
N GLU A 154 -12.78 -11.73 -10.90
CA GLU A 154 -13.16 -12.91 -10.11
C GLU A 154 -14.06 -12.51 -8.92
N PHE A 155 -15.20 -13.20 -8.81
CA PHE A 155 -16.16 -13.09 -7.71
C PHE A 155 -16.04 -14.27 -6.76
N VAL A 156 -16.27 -14.01 -5.48
CA VAL A 156 -16.34 -15.03 -4.42
C VAL A 156 -17.60 -14.84 -3.60
N GLU A 157 -18.00 -15.88 -2.85
CA GLU A 157 -19.04 -15.73 -1.85
C GLU A 157 -18.49 -15.00 -0.62
N PRO A 158 -19.31 -14.23 0.12
CA PRO A 158 -18.87 -13.42 1.26
C PRO A 158 -18.08 -14.21 2.32
N ASP A 159 -18.37 -15.49 2.50
CA ASP A 159 -17.67 -16.37 3.44
C ASP A 159 -16.18 -16.56 3.12
N TYR A 160 -15.75 -16.28 1.88
CA TYR A 160 -14.32 -16.28 1.50
C TYR A 160 -13.49 -15.31 2.36
N PHE A 161 -14.05 -14.17 2.74
CA PHE A 161 -13.37 -13.13 3.52
C PHE A 161 -13.37 -13.42 5.02
N ARG A 162 -14.24 -14.35 5.47
CA ARG A 162 -14.38 -14.70 6.87
C ARG A 162 -13.21 -15.57 7.32
N THR A 163 -12.39 -15.05 8.22
CA THR A 163 -11.40 -15.83 8.96
C THR A 163 -11.80 -15.93 10.43
N GLU A 164 -11.47 -17.05 11.08
CA GLU A 164 -11.82 -17.22 12.50
C GLU A 164 -11.18 -16.16 13.39
N ALA A 165 -9.92 -15.81 13.12
CA ALA A 165 -9.21 -14.78 13.88
C ALA A 165 -9.93 -13.41 13.79
N ARG A 166 -10.39 -12.99 12.59
CA ARG A 166 -11.14 -11.74 12.41
C ARG A 166 -12.54 -11.79 13.00
N TRP A 167 -13.16 -12.96 12.98
CA TRP A 167 -14.47 -13.14 13.60
C TRP A 167 -14.39 -13.01 15.12
N GLN A 168 -13.38 -13.62 15.76
CA GLN A 168 -13.15 -13.47 17.19
C GLN A 168 -12.83 -12.01 17.56
N GLU A 169 -11.97 -11.33 16.79
CA GLU A 169 -11.71 -9.89 16.96
C GLU A 169 -13.01 -9.08 16.90
N TYR A 170 -13.88 -9.35 15.93
CA TYR A 170 -15.19 -8.70 15.82
C TYR A 170 -16.06 -8.88 17.05
N LEU A 171 -16.18 -10.12 17.57
CA LEU A 171 -16.98 -10.41 18.75
C LEU A 171 -16.46 -9.68 19.99
N GLU A 172 -15.16 -9.72 20.24
CA GLU A 172 -14.49 -9.01 21.34
C GLU A 172 -14.72 -7.49 21.27
N LYS A 173 -14.52 -6.89 20.07
CA LYS A 173 -14.73 -5.46 19.88
C LYS A 173 -16.19 -5.06 19.99
N LYS A 174 -17.12 -5.88 19.52
CA LYS A 174 -18.56 -5.64 19.62
C LYS A 174 -19.02 -5.65 21.08
N GLU A 175 -18.55 -6.62 21.88
CA GLU A 175 -18.84 -6.69 23.32
C GLU A 175 -18.25 -5.47 24.06
N ALA A 176 -16.99 -5.12 23.77
CA ALA A 176 -16.35 -3.95 24.36
C ALA A 176 -17.07 -2.64 24.02
N ALA A 177 -17.56 -2.49 22.79
CA ALA A 177 -18.32 -1.32 22.36
C ALA A 177 -19.68 -1.20 23.06
N GLN A 178 -20.35 -2.33 23.37
CA GLN A 178 -21.61 -2.33 24.13
C GLN A 178 -21.42 -1.89 25.59
N LYS A 179 -20.25 -2.17 26.18
CA LYS A 179 -19.91 -1.81 27.57
C LYS A 179 -19.43 -0.36 27.72
N ARG A 180 -19.10 0.33 26.62
CA ARG A 180 -18.55 1.71 26.63
C ARG A 180 -19.55 2.69 26.03
N VAL A 181 -20.02 3.63 26.86
CA VAL A 181 -20.66 4.86 26.39
C VAL A 181 -19.52 5.82 25.96
N ALA A 182 -19.28 5.91 24.66
CA ALA A 182 -18.38 6.86 24.00
C ALA A 182 -16.87 6.76 24.29
N ALA A 183 -16.17 5.85 23.59
CA ALA A 183 -14.74 6.06 23.27
C ALA A 183 -14.48 5.64 21.82
N PRO A 184 -13.66 6.38 21.05
CA PRO A 184 -13.28 5.96 19.71
C PRO A 184 -12.53 4.63 19.75
N PRO A 185 -12.66 3.78 18.72
CA PRO A 185 -11.89 2.55 18.63
C PRO A 185 -10.39 2.84 18.64
N THR A 186 -9.65 2.22 19.55
CA THR A 186 -8.23 2.51 19.80
C THR A 186 -7.24 1.61 19.06
N ASN A 187 -7.70 0.59 18.34
CA ASN A 187 -6.83 -0.36 17.66
C ASN A 187 -7.19 -0.45 16.19
N TYR A 188 -6.30 0.03 15.35
CA TYR A 188 -6.33 -0.11 13.90
C TYR A 188 -5.36 -1.19 13.51
N PHE A 189 -5.83 -2.20 12.83
CA PHE A 189 -4.98 -3.17 12.19
C PHE A 189 -5.23 -3.12 10.69
N GLY A 190 -4.22 -2.63 10.01
CA GLY A 190 -3.79 -2.97 8.70
C GLY A 190 -4.66 -2.55 7.52
N THR A 191 -4.03 -2.02 6.66
CA THR A 191 -4.24 -1.76 5.25
C THR A 191 -3.05 -2.37 4.58
N VAL A 192 -3.16 -2.90 3.38
CA VAL A 192 -2.00 -3.35 2.61
C VAL A 192 -1.71 -2.36 1.48
N GLY A 193 -0.44 -2.26 1.09
CA GLY A 193 -0.08 -1.43 -0.05
C GLY A 193 1.32 -1.68 -0.56
N ALA A 194 1.58 -1.14 -1.74
CA ALA A 194 2.86 -1.18 -2.41
C ALA A 194 3.10 0.10 -3.20
N VAL A 195 4.37 0.47 -3.29
CA VAL A 195 4.89 1.51 -4.19
C VAL A 195 6.11 0.97 -4.92
N ALA A 196 6.27 1.29 -6.20
CA ALA A 196 7.34 0.77 -7.03
C ALA A 196 7.91 1.83 -7.98
N LEU A 197 9.19 1.68 -8.31
CA LEU A 197 9.91 2.37 -9.38
C LEU A 197 10.44 1.33 -10.36
N ASP A 198 10.09 1.45 -11.64
CA ASP A 198 10.59 0.57 -12.70
C ASP A 198 11.81 1.13 -13.44
N ARG A 199 12.40 0.32 -14.33
CA ARG A 199 13.58 0.68 -15.14
C ARG A 199 13.32 1.84 -16.11
N SER A 200 12.07 2.14 -16.43
CA SER A 200 11.68 3.29 -17.25
C SER A 200 11.60 4.60 -16.45
N GLY A 201 11.81 4.53 -15.13
CA GLY A 201 11.68 5.66 -14.21
C GLY A 201 10.22 5.97 -13.85
N HIS A 202 9.28 5.06 -14.16
CA HIS A 202 7.87 5.22 -13.80
C HIS A 202 7.62 4.76 -12.37
N LEU A 203 6.78 5.51 -11.68
CA LEU A 203 6.35 5.26 -10.32
C LEU A 203 4.89 4.80 -10.31
N ALA A 204 4.55 3.88 -9.41
CA ALA A 204 3.18 3.46 -9.18
C ALA A 204 2.91 3.23 -7.69
N ALA A 205 1.65 3.37 -7.28
CA ALA A 205 1.16 3.09 -5.95
C ALA A 205 -0.15 2.30 -5.99
N ALA A 206 -0.31 1.37 -5.06
CA ALA A 206 -1.58 0.67 -4.84
C ALA A 206 -1.82 0.45 -3.35
N THR A 207 -3.08 0.52 -2.93
CA THR A 207 -3.50 0.34 -1.54
C THR A 207 -4.82 -0.41 -1.49
N SER A 208 -5.02 -1.32 -0.51
CA SER A 208 -6.25 -2.11 -0.34
C SER A 208 -6.55 -2.36 1.14
N THR A 209 -7.84 -2.38 1.52
CA THR A 209 -8.26 -2.50 2.91
C THR A 209 -9.67 -3.06 3.08
N GLY A 210 -9.94 -3.67 4.25
CA GLY A 210 -11.28 -3.87 4.79
C GLY A 210 -11.81 -2.68 5.61
N GLY A 211 -11.01 -1.61 5.74
CA GLY A 211 -11.36 -0.44 6.53
C GLY A 211 -11.14 -0.65 8.04
N MET A 212 -12.00 -0.03 8.84
CA MET A 212 -11.97 -0.06 10.29
C MET A 212 -12.93 -1.12 10.84
N VAL A 213 -12.51 -1.89 11.85
CA VAL A 213 -13.39 -2.85 12.53
C VAL A 213 -14.60 -2.13 13.15
N LEU A 214 -15.78 -2.74 13.02
CA LEU A 214 -17.07 -2.16 13.41
C LEU A 214 -17.44 -0.87 12.69
N LYS A 215 -16.85 -0.58 11.51
CA LYS A 215 -17.30 0.55 10.68
C LYS A 215 -18.81 0.43 10.37
N ARG A 216 -19.47 1.59 10.25
CA ARG A 216 -20.93 1.70 10.03
C ARG A 216 -21.22 2.60 8.85
N TYR A 217 -22.46 2.52 8.36
CA TYR A 217 -23.05 3.47 7.41
C TYR A 217 -22.30 3.56 6.08
N GLY A 218 -21.61 2.48 5.66
CA GLY A 218 -20.78 2.50 4.46
C GLY A 218 -19.53 3.39 4.60
N ARG A 219 -18.94 3.46 5.81
CA ARG A 219 -17.73 4.26 6.06
C ARG A 219 -16.62 3.84 5.13
N VAL A 220 -16.08 4.81 4.43
CA VAL A 220 -14.90 4.72 3.58
C VAL A 220 -13.75 5.49 4.23
N GLY A 221 -12.56 4.88 4.26
CA GLY A 221 -11.32 5.51 4.74
C GLY A 221 -10.55 6.23 3.63
N ASP A 222 -9.27 6.44 3.88
CA ASP A 222 -8.34 7.10 2.97
C ASP A 222 -7.96 6.27 1.74
N VAL A 223 -8.01 4.95 1.84
CA VAL A 223 -7.50 4.02 0.81
C VAL A 223 -8.05 4.29 -0.59
N PRO A 224 -9.36 4.39 -0.85
CA PRO A 224 -9.87 4.62 -2.20
C PRO A 224 -9.86 6.11 -2.60
N ILE A 225 -9.40 7.01 -1.73
CA ILE A 225 -9.36 8.44 -2.00
C ILE A 225 -7.96 8.79 -2.52
N ILE A 226 -7.87 9.00 -3.84
CA ILE A 226 -6.63 9.41 -4.50
C ILE A 226 -6.10 10.71 -3.88
N GLY A 227 -4.85 10.69 -3.45
CA GLY A 227 -4.20 11.76 -2.71
C GLY A 227 -4.23 11.58 -1.19
N ALA A 228 -5.19 10.84 -0.62
CA ALA A 228 -5.24 10.58 0.81
C ALA A 228 -4.47 9.31 1.18
N GLY A 229 -4.89 8.15 0.67
CA GLY A 229 -4.28 6.85 0.94
C GLY A 229 -3.30 6.38 -0.13
N THR A 230 -3.45 6.86 -1.36
CA THR A 230 -2.67 6.44 -2.53
C THR A 230 -2.35 7.64 -3.41
N TRP A 231 -1.10 7.77 -3.78
CA TRP A 231 -0.66 8.78 -4.76
C TRP A 231 0.58 8.31 -5.52
N ALA A 232 0.64 8.60 -6.81
CA ALA A 232 1.85 8.48 -7.60
C ALA A 232 1.92 9.60 -8.64
N ASP A 233 3.11 10.17 -8.82
CA ASP A 233 3.43 11.10 -9.91
C ASP A 233 4.86 10.85 -10.42
N ASP A 234 5.40 11.75 -11.23
CA ASP A 234 6.77 11.66 -11.78
C ASP A 234 7.88 11.83 -10.73
N ARG A 235 7.57 12.18 -9.49
CA ARG A 235 8.54 12.46 -8.42
C ARG A 235 8.51 11.47 -7.29
N CYS A 236 7.31 11.03 -6.89
CA CYS A 236 7.18 10.04 -5.82
C CYS A 236 5.90 9.23 -5.91
N ALA A 237 5.92 8.06 -5.25
CA ALA A 237 4.76 7.22 -5.00
C ALA A 237 4.60 6.99 -3.50
N VAL A 238 3.35 7.03 -3.02
CA VAL A 238 3.01 6.87 -1.60
C VAL A 238 1.79 5.96 -1.44
N SER A 239 1.89 5.00 -0.50
CA SER A 239 0.76 4.21 0.00
C SER A 239 0.69 4.36 1.52
N ALA A 240 -0.50 4.60 2.04
CA ALA A 240 -0.74 4.97 3.42
C ALA A 240 -1.51 3.90 4.20
N THR A 241 -1.33 3.88 5.51
CA THR A 241 -2.04 3.01 6.44
C THR A 241 -2.18 3.71 7.79
N GLY A 242 -3.39 3.78 8.35
CA GLY A 242 -3.61 4.47 9.61
C GLY A 242 -5.07 4.83 9.85
N TRP A 243 -5.27 5.87 10.66
CA TRP A 243 -6.61 6.38 10.91
C TRP A 243 -7.09 7.25 9.76
N GLY A 244 -7.87 6.66 8.86
CA GLY A 244 -8.26 7.23 7.56
C GLY A 244 -8.84 8.63 7.62
N GLU A 245 -9.60 8.97 8.66
CA GLU A 245 -10.21 10.29 8.85
C GLU A 245 -9.18 11.43 8.90
N TYR A 246 -7.99 11.17 9.48
CA TYR A 246 -6.91 12.17 9.53
C TYR A 246 -6.13 12.20 8.22
N PHE A 247 -5.95 11.03 7.59
CA PHE A 247 -5.27 10.93 6.31
C PHE A 247 -6.06 11.61 5.19
N ILE A 248 -7.39 11.48 5.19
CA ILE A 248 -8.28 12.21 4.27
C ILE A 248 -8.17 13.72 4.50
N ARG A 249 -8.30 14.19 5.75
CA ARG A 249 -8.31 15.62 6.08
C ARG A 249 -7.01 16.33 5.75
N LEU A 250 -5.87 15.61 5.80
CA LEU A 250 -4.55 16.13 5.45
C LEU A 250 -4.14 15.84 4.01
N ASN A 251 -4.89 14.99 3.28
CA ASN A 251 -4.52 14.50 1.96
C ASN A 251 -3.09 13.92 1.94
N VAL A 252 -2.79 13.04 2.90
CA VAL A 252 -1.44 12.65 3.33
C VAL A 252 -0.55 12.20 2.19
N ALA A 253 -1.03 11.30 1.32
CA ALA A 253 -0.20 10.75 0.24
C ALA A 253 0.22 11.85 -0.75
N HIS A 254 -0.71 12.71 -1.16
CA HIS A 254 -0.42 13.84 -2.04
C HIS A 254 0.43 14.92 -1.36
N ASP A 255 0.18 15.26 -0.07
CA ASP A 255 0.93 16.31 0.64
C ASP A 255 2.42 16.00 0.69
N ILE A 256 2.81 14.71 0.82
CA ILE A 256 4.23 14.29 0.76
C ILE A 256 4.84 14.63 -0.58
N CYS A 257 4.24 14.20 -1.69
CA CYS A 257 4.76 14.47 -3.04
C CYS A 257 4.67 15.96 -3.42
N ALA A 258 3.63 16.66 -2.98
CA ALA A 258 3.48 18.10 -3.17
C ALA A 258 4.60 18.91 -2.50
N ARG A 259 5.03 18.52 -1.30
CA ARG A 259 6.19 19.13 -0.61
C ARG A 259 7.47 18.95 -1.41
N MET A 260 7.72 17.76 -1.95
CA MET A 260 8.86 17.54 -2.84
C MET A 260 8.76 18.41 -4.09
N ARG A 261 7.58 18.54 -4.69
CA ARG A 261 7.35 19.29 -5.93
C ARG A 261 7.46 20.80 -5.75
N TYR A 262 6.83 21.35 -4.71
CA TYR A 262 6.63 22.80 -4.57
C TYR A 262 7.59 23.46 -3.59
N SER A 263 8.10 22.73 -2.58
CA SER A 263 9.07 23.28 -1.61
C SER A 263 10.50 22.75 -1.79
N GLY A 264 10.70 21.77 -2.72
CA GLY A 264 12.01 21.16 -2.94
C GLY A 264 12.50 20.26 -1.79
N ALA A 265 11.60 19.85 -0.87
CA ALA A 265 11.94 18.94 0.21
C ALA A 265 12.39 17.59 -0.34
N SER A 266 13.33 16.94 0.35
CA SER A 266 13.63 15.53 0.11
C SER A 266 12.45 14.64 0.49
N LEU A 267 12.42 13.40 -0.03
CA LEU A 267 11.41 12.41 0.36
C LEU A 267 11.36 12.20 1.88
N ALA A 268 12.52 12.11 2.53
CA ALA A 268 12.61 11.91 3.97
C ALA A 268 12.02 13.09 4.75
N GLU A 269 12.39 14.33 4.42
CA GLU A 269 11.86 15.53 5.07
C GLU A 269 10.35 15.66 4.87
N ALA A 270 9.86 15.45 3.65
CA ALA A 270 8.45 15.54 3.32
C ALA A 270 7.61 14.49 4.07
N ALA A 271 8.05 13.22 4.03
CA ALA A 271 7.33 12.12 4.67
C ALA A 271 7.35 12.24 6.20
N ASP A 272 8.49 12.59 6.80
CA ASP A 272 8.60 12.78 8.25
C ASP A 272 7.79 13.98 8.74
N GLU A 273 7.79 15.10 8.03
CA GLU A 273 6.97 16.25 8.38
C GLU A 273 5.48 15.90 8.45
N VAL A 274 4.99 15.17 7.43
CA VAL A 274 3.57 14.82 7.37
C VAL A 274 3.21 13.76 8.40
N VAL A 275 3.93 12.63 8.44
CA VAL A 275 3.56 11.46 9.25
C VAL A 275 3.95 11.61 10.71
N MET A 276 5.12 12.21 11.00
CA MET A 276 5.63 12.29 12.37
C MET A 276 5.24 13.57 13.10
N LYS A 277 4.74 14.63 12.39
CA LYS A 277 4.36 15.88 13.00
C LYS A 277 2.91 16.26 12.70
N ARG A 278 2.50 16.37 11.42
CA ARG A 278 1.16 16.89 11.08
C ARG A 278 0.04 15.93 11.45
N VAL A 279 0.19 14.63 11.17
CA VAL A 279 -0.81 13.61 11.54
C VAL A 279 -1.01 13.56 13.06
N PRO A 280 0.04 13.46 13.92
CA PRO A 280 -0.14 13.47 15.37
C PRO A 280 -0.67 14.81 15.91
N ALA A 281 -0.32 15.93 15.31
CA ALA A 281 -0.83 17.24 15.73
C ALA A 281 -2.36 17.36 15.63
N LEU A 282 -3.00 16.60 14.73
CA LEU A 282 -4.45 16.49 14.65
C LEU A 282 -5.04 15.37 15.53
N GLY A 283 -4.20 14.57 16.21
CA GLY A 283 -4.62 13.41 16.99
C GLY A 283 -4.68 12.10 16.20
N GLY A 284 -4.17 12.08 14.96
CA GLY A 284 -4.11 10.89 14.11
C GLY A 284 -2.88 10.02 14.36
N ASN A 285 -2.95 8.78 13.88
CA ASN A 285 -1.83 7.85 13.90
C ASN A 285 -1.82 6.98 12.63
N GLY A 286 -0.66 6.41 12.32
CA GLY A 286 -0.45 5.55 11.17
C GLY A 286 0.97 5.66 10.63
N GLY A 287 1.12 5.30 9.36
CA GLY A 287 2.38 5.36 8.62
C GLY A 287 2.16 5.39 7.13
N VAL A 288 3.24 5.53 6.41
CA VAL A 288 3.27 5.42 4.95
C VAL A 288 4.49 4.63 4.50
N ILE A 289 4.42 4.10 3.30
CA ILE A 289 5.58 3.75 2.49
C ILE A 289 5.66 4.73 1.33
N ALA A 290 6.87 5.18 1.02
CA ALA A 290 7.10 6.14 -0.05
C ALA A 290 8.41 5.84 -0.79
N ILE A 291 8.40 6.06 -2.12
CA ILE A 291 9.58 5.96 -3.00
C ILE A 291 9.65 7.21 -3.86
N ASP A 292 10.86 7.75 -4.09
CA ASP A 292 11.09 8.81 -5.08
C ASP A 292 11.62 8.28 -6.42
N ALA A 293 11.72 9.15 -7.43
CA ALA A 293 12.20 8.81 -8.75
C ALA A 293 13.70 8.40 -8.81
N ARG A 294 14.44 8.50 -7.69
CA ARG A 294 15.81 8.02 -7.55
C ARG A 294 15.90 6.64 -6.90
N GLY A 295 14.72 6.09 -6.48
CA GLY A 295 14.65 4.83 -5.74
C GLY A 295 14.99 4.95 -4.26
N ASN A 296 15.03 6.17 -3.70
CA ASN A 296 15.10 6.33 -2.25
C ASN A 296 13.78 5.88 -1.61
N VAL A 297 13.87 5.12 -0.54
CA VAL A 297 12.73 4.59 0.20
C VAL A 297 12.60 5.27 1.56
N ARG A 298 11.37 5.63 1.96
CA ARG A 298 11.07 6.15 3.29
C ARG A 298 9.79 5.50 3.84
N LEU A 299 9.85 5.01 5.10
CA LEU A 299 8.79 4.23 5.74
C LEU A 299 8.44 4.80 7.13
N PRO A 300 8.05 6.09 7.29
CA PRO A 300 7.76 6.67 8.58
C PRO A 300 6.42 6.18 9.13
N PHE A 301 6.38 5.93 10.44
CA PHE A 301 5.15 5.60 11.16
C PHE A 301 5.23 6.08 12.62
N ASN A 302 4.11 6.52 13.17
CA ASN A 302 4.00 7.02 14.54
C ASN A 302 3.22 6.07 15.48
N THR A 303 2.98 4.84 15.05
CA THR A 303 2.40 3.74 15.83
C THR A 303 3.49 2.88 16.49
N SER A 304 3.13 1.88 17.29
CA SER A 304 4.09 0.96 17.93
C SER A 304 4.72 -0.03 16.95
N GLY A 305 4.07 -0.30 15.79
CA GLY A 305 4.59 -1.14 14.73
C GLY A 305 3.95 -0.85 13.39
N MET A 306 4.62 -1.31 12.33
CA MET A 306 4.14 -1.34 10.96
C MET A 306 4.74 -2.56 10.27
N TYR A 307 3.90 -3.44 9.75
CA TYR A 307 4.31 -4.51 8.84
C TYR A 307 4.83 -3.88 7.55
N ARG A 308 6.10 -4.04 7.24
CA ARG A 308 6.74 -3.34 6.14
C ARG A 308 7.91 -4.11 5.54
N GLY A 309 8.22 -3.82 4.28
CA GLY A 309 9.42 -4.32 3.63
C GLY A 309 9.78 -3.47 2.43
N PHE A 310 11.03 -3.53 2.00
CA PHE A 310 11.50 -2.84 0.81
C PHE A 310 12.72 -3.51 0.18
N VAL A 311 12.92 -3.23 -1.11
CA VAL A 311 14.20 -3.32 -1.82
C VAL A 311 14.43 -1.95 -2.45
N ASP A 312 15.51 -1.26 -2.06
CA ASP A 312 15.85 0.06 -2.59
C ASP A 312 16.74 -0.03 -3.84
N ALA A 313 17.01 1.11 -4.46
CA ALA A 313 17.83 1.21 -5.66
C ALA A 313 19.27 0.72 -5.49
N SER A 314 19.78 0.58 -4.27
CA SER A 314 21.08 -0.01 -3.97
C SER A 314 21.06 -1.53 -3.86
N GLY A 315 19.86 -2.14 -3.90
CA GLY A 315 19.64 -3.56 -3.62
C GLY A 315 19.55 -3.88 -2.12
N LYS A 316 19.56 -2.88 -1.23
CA LYS A 316 19.33 -3.12 0.19
C LYS A 316 17.89 -3.62 0.39
N ARG A 317 17.78 -4.76 1.06
CA ARG A 317 16.51 -5.41 1.40
C ARG A 317 16.29 -5.43 2.91
N GLU A 318 15.06 -5.15 3.33
CA GLU A 318 14.63 -5.25 4.71
C GLU A 318 13.16 -5.62 4.80
N VAL A 319 12.81 -6.47 5.78
CA VAL A 319 11.42 -6.73 6.23
C VAL A 319 11.40 -6.56 7.73
N ALA A 320 10.44 -5.78 8.24
CA ALA A 320 10.34 -5.47 9.66
C ALA A 320 8.89 -5.29 10.10
N ILE A 321 8.62 -5.48 11.39
CA ILE A 321 7.29 -5.38 12.01
C ILE A 321 7.29 -4.28 13.07
N PHE A 322 8.23 -4.33 13.98
CA PHE A 322 8.24 -3.48 15.16
C PHE A 322 9.02 -2.18 14.92
N ARG A 323 8.79 -1.21 15.78
CA ARG A 323 9.66 -0.05 15.88
C ARG A 323 10.95 -0.49 16.59
N GLU A 324 12.09 -0.14 16.01
CA GLU A 324 13.37 -0.24 16.71
C GLU A 324 13.36 0.71 17.91
N PRO A 325 14.01 0.32 19.04
CA PRO A 325 14.07 1.14 20.26
C PRO A 325 14.71 2.50 20.05
#